data_3c1fa5747ec256f31ca0232082c93f54
#
_entry.id   3c1fa5747ec256f31ca0232082c93f54
#
_cell.length_a   1.000
_cell.length_b   1.000
_cell.length_c   1.000
_cell.angle_alpha   90.00
_cell.angle_beta   90.00
_cell.angle_gamma   90.00
#
_symmetry.space_group_name_H-M   'P 1'
#
loop_
_entity.id
_entity.type
_entity.pdbx_description
1 polymer ?
#
loop_
_entity_poly.entity_id
_entity_poly.type
_entity_poly.pdbx_seq_one_letter_code
_entity_poly.pdbx_strand_id
1 'polypeptide(L)'
;MALSPEELSTESLAEIFAAGGRPADSEREIKIIDTTLRDAHQSIWATRMRTEHIMDLLDDVTNAGFEHVDLVAPIQFDVPVRYLREDPWERVRKVHEAAPNTKFRSMVRSRNLASFDFLPDDVIHAWVERLYANGFRVIGAFDGLNDIDNIADTLILAKELGAETYGCLSYCLSPVHTDQLYIDKAQELVERTDVDRIMLKDAGGLLTPDRMKTLIPAIRSAIGNDLPLEVHTHSLTGLSPLTYIYAAELGVDSIHTSIAP
;
A
#
# COMPACT_ATOMS: atom_id res chain seq x y z
N MET A 1 14.30 -8.95 25.56
CA MET A 1 15.31 -8.24 26.36
C MET A 1 15.43 -6.89 25.71
N ALA A 2 15.03 -5.80 26.34
CA ALA A 2 15.12 -4.47 25.76
C ALA A 2 16.59 -4.05 25.72
N LEU A 3 17.06 -3.62 24.55
CA LEU A 3 18.40 -3.06 24.41
C LEU A 3 18.50 -1.75 25.20
N SER A 4 19.63 -1.48 25.83
CA SER A 4 19.86 -0.21 26.51
C SER A 4 20.06 0.93 25.52
N PRO A 5 19.79 2.18 25.90
CA PRO A 5 20.01 3.34 25.01
C PRO A 5 21.46 3.47 24.50
N GLU A 6 22.43 2.87 25.17
CA GLU A 6 23.84 2.87 24.76
C GLU A 6 24.15 1.84 23.66
N GLU A 7 23.31 0.83 23.49
CA GLU A 7 23.41 -0.17 22.39
C GLU A 7 22.82 0.32 21.06
N LEU A 8 22.21 1.51 21.04
CA LEU A 8 21.73 2.21 19.85
C LEU A 8 22.75 3.27 19.36
N SER A 9 24.04 2.96 19.43
CA SER A 9 25.07 3.86 18.90
C SER A 9 24.99 3.92 17.36
N THR A 10 25.45 5.05 16.78
CA THR A 10 25.58 5.21 15.33
C THR A 10 26.40 4.11 14.64
N GLU A 11 27.30 3.44 15.38
CA GLU A 11 28.07 2.28 14.91
C GLU A 11 27.21 1.02 14.77
N SER A 12 26.24 0.79 15.66
CA SER A 12 25.33 -0.35 15.54
C SER A 12 24.33 -0.19 14.39
N LEU A 13 23.96 1.04 14.05
CA LEU A 13 23.16 1.34 12.85
C LEU A 13 23.97 1.05 11.58
N ALA A 14 25.24 1.45 11.53
CA ALA A 14 26.12 1.18 10.39
C ALA A 14 26.33 -0.34 10.16
N GLU A 15 26.41 -1.15 11.23
CA GLU A 15 26.51 -2.61 11.14
C GLU A 15 25.21 -3.26 10.64
N ILE A 16 24.05 -2.71 11.03
CA ILE A 16 22.74 -3.14 10.53
C ILE A 16 22.62 -2.86 9.02
N PHE A 17 23.14 -1.72 8.55
CA PHE A 17 23.20 -1.37 7.12
C PHE A 17 24.16 -2.26 6.33
N ALA A 18 25.28 -2.68 6.93
CA ALA A 18 26.25 -3.58 6.29
C ALA A 18 25.70 -5.02 6.10
N ALA A 19 24.69 -5.41 6.87
CA ALA A 19 24.09 -6.75 6.82
C ALA A 19 23.04 -6.98 5.74
N GLY A 20 22.84 -6.04 4.79
CA GLY A 20 21.96 -6.21 3.62
C GLY A 20 20.91 -5.12 3.40
N GLY A 21 20.93 -4.06 4.19
CA GLY A 21 20.17 -2.85 3.90
C GLY A 21 20.85 -2.06 2.77
N ARG A 22 20.08 -1.42 1.90
CA ARG A 22 20.62 -0.41 0.99
C ARG A 22 21.22 0.71 1.86
N PRO A 23 22.49 1.16 1.65
CA PRO A 23 23.07 2.24 2.45
C PRO A 23 22.11 3.43 2.45
N ALA A 24 21.85 4.01 3.61
CA ALA A 24 21.17 5.28 3.68
C ALA A 24 22.05 6.31 2.97
N ASP A 25 21.78 6.54 1.70
CA ASP A 25 22.32 7.70 1.01
C ASP A 25 21.68 8.91 1.69
N SER A 26 22.48 9.80 2.25
CA SER A 26 22.01 11.00 2.95
C SER A 26 21.20 11.95 2.06
N GLU A 27 21.22 11.72 0.75
CA GLU A 27 20.45 12.46 -0.27
C GLU A 27 19.18 11.73 -0.73
N ARG A 28 18.87 10.55 -0.18
CA ARG A 28 17.72 9.77 -0.61
C ARG A 28 16.42 10.40 -0.13
N GLU A 29 15.56 10.74 -1.08
CA GLU A 29 14.21 11.22 -0.82
C GLU A 29 13.27 10.02 -0.57
N ILE A 30 12.59 10.02 0.59
CA ILE A 30 11.50 9.09 0.88
C ILE A 30 10.21 9.67 0.34
N LYS A 31 9.53 8.93 -0.53
CA LYS A 31 8.23 9.33 -1.07
C LYS A 31 7.13 9.07 -0.05
N ILE A 32 6.14 9.93 -0.05
CA ILE A 32 4.97 9.80 0.83
C ILE A 32 3.74 9.55 -0.01
N ILE A 33 2.96 8.55 0.41
CA ILE A 33 1.67 8.20 -0.20
C ILE A 33 0.59 8.57 0.79
N ASP A 34 -0.37 9.41 0.37
CA ASP A 34 -1.50 9.77 1.20
C ASP A 34 -2.60 8.70 1.14
N THR A 35 -3.17 8.37 2.28
CA THR A 35 -4.27 7.41 2.42
C THR A 35 -5.53 8.02 3.06
N THR A 36 -5.57 9.33 3.21
CA THR A 36 -6.69 10.05 3.86
C THR A 36 -8.02 9.76 3.17
N LEU A 37 -8.03 9.84 1.84
CA LEU A 37 -9.26 9.70 1.05
C LEU A 37 -9.73 8.24 0.89
N ARG A 38 -8.95 7.27 1.35
CA ARG A 38 -9.32 5.85 1.29
C ARG A 38 -9.25 5.17 2.65
N ASP A 39 -8.04 4.91 3.17
CA ASP A 39 -7.87 4.00 4.33
C ASP A 39 -8.20 4.67 5.66
N ALA A 40 -7.83 5.93 5.82
CA ALA A 40 -8.10 6.65 7.06
C ALA A 40 -9.60 6.71 7.35
N HIS A 41 -10.41 7.20 6.42
CA HIS A 41 -11.86 7.26 6.65
C HIS A 41 -12.54 5.88 6.64
N GLN A 42 -11.94 4.89 5.97
CA GLN A 42 -12.38 3.50 6.08
C GLN A 42 -12.23 3.00 7.51
N SER A 43 -11.09 3.30 8.14
CA SER A 43 -10.73 2.79 9.46
C SER A 43 -11.46 3.53 10.60
N ILE A 44 -11.57 4.86 10.53
CA ILE A 44 -12.09 5.69 11.63
C ILE A 44 -13.53 6.18 11.43
N TRP A 45 -14.03 6.22 10.19
CA TRP A 45 -15.39 6.67 9.85
C TRP A 45 -16.24 5.57 9.21
N ALA A 46 -15.86 4.32 9.33
CA ALA A 46 -16.56 3.22 8.70
C ALA A 46 -16.87 3.49 7.21
N THR A 47 -15.93 4.11 6.50
CA THR A 47 -16.03 4.49 5.07
C THR A 47 -17.13 5.54 4.79
N ARG A 48 -17.55 6.33 5.77
CA ARG A 48 -18.69 7.27 5.67
C ARG A 48 -18.32 8.66 5.15
N MET A 49 -17.09 8.89 4.68
CA MET A 49 -16.73 10.15 4.03
C MET A 49 -17.56 10.34 2.75
N ARG A 50 -18.26 11.47 2.68
CA ARG A 50 -19.09 11.81 1.51
C ARG A 50 -18.24 12.42 0.41
N THR A 51 -18.78 12.43 -0.81
CA THR A 51 -18.11 13.07 -1.96
C THR A 51 -17.84 14.56 -1.70
N GLU A 52 -18.76 15.27 -1.05
CA GLU A 52 -18.57 16.68 -0.69
C GLU A 52 -17.36 16.88 0.23
N HIS A 53 -17.17 16.01 1.25
CA HIS A 53 -16.02 16.11 2.15
C HIS A 53 -14.68 15.83 1.42
N ILE A 54 -14.69 14.91 0.45
CA ILE A 54 -13.52 14.66 -0.39
C ILE A 54 -13.20 15.91 -1.20
N MET A 55 -14.20 16.51 -1.82
CA MET A 55 -14.01 17.71 -2.65
C MET A 55 -13.52 18.91 -1.84
N ASP A 56 -13.98 19.07 -0.59
CA ASP A 56 -13.52 20.13 0.32
C ASP A 56 -12.03 19.99 0.71
N LEU A 57 -11.52 18.75 0.78
CA LEU A 57 -10.12 18.45 1.15
C LEU A 57 -9.20 18.30 -0.08
N LEU A 58 -9.75 18.21 -1.27
CA LEU A 58 -9.03 17.75 -2.44
C LEU A 58 -7.81 18.62 -2.78
N ASP A 59 -7.97 19.93 -2.75
CA ASP A 59 -6.90 20.87 -3.06
C ASP A 59 -5.74 20.77 -2.06
N ASP A 60 -6.04 20.62 -0.78
CA ASP A 60 -5.03 20.47 0.27
C ASP A 60 -4.22 19.18 0.09
N VAL A 61 -4.93 18.07 -0.15
CA VAL A 61 -4.30 16.75 -0.35
C VAL A 61 -3.45 16.73 -1.62
N THR A 62 -3.97 17.25 -2.73
CA THR A 62 -3.29 17.15 -4.03
C THR A 62 -2.12 18.13 -4.18
N ASN A 63 -2.09 19.22 -3.40
CA ASN A 63 -0.99 20.19 -3.39
C ASN A 63 0.06 19.92 -2.30
N ALA A 64 -0.14 18.90 -1.46
CA ALA A 64 0.80 18.59 -0.37
C ALA A 64 2.11 17.90 -0.84
N GLY A 65 2.22 17.54 -2.13
CA GLY A 65 3.44 16.95 -2.70
C GLY A 65 3.55 15.43 -2.53
N PHE A 66 2.44 14.74 -2.28
CA PHE A 66 2.41 13.28 -2.24
C PHE A 66 2.73 12.66 -3.60
N GLU A 67 3.45 11.52 -3.58
CA GLU A 67 3.73 10.76 -4.79
C GLU A 67 2.44 10.19 -5.40
N HIS A 68 1.61 9.60 -4.55
CA HIS A 68 0.29 9.08 -4.89
C HIS A 68 -0.72 9.44 -3.81
N VAL A 69 -1.99 9.51 -4.21
CA VAL A 69 -3.13 9.64 -3.30
C VAL A 69 -4.02 8.42 -3.44
N ASP A 70 -4.19 7.66 -2.35
CA ASP A 70 -5.03 6.47 -2.33
C ASP A 70 -6.51 6.89 -2.23
N LEU A 71 -7.29 6.60 -3.28
CA LEU A 71 -8.65 7.13 -3.41
C LEU A 71 -9.72 6.08 -3.15
N VAL A 72 -9.56 4.88 -3.67
CA VAL A 72 -10.58 3.84 -3.57
C VAL A 72 -10.01 2.44 -3.31
N ALA A 73 -10.80 1.65 -2.61
CA ALA A 73 -10.77 0.20 -2.56
C ALA A 73 -12.21 -0.30 -2.74
N PRO A 74 -12.47 -1.60 -2.84
CA PRO A 74 -13.82 -2.11 -3.08
C PRO A 74 -14.89 -1.58 -2.14
N ILE A 75 -14.56 -1.34 -0.87
CA ILE A 75 -15.52 -0.84 0.12
C ILE A 75 -15.98 0.61 -0.17
N GLN A 76 -15.16 1.43 -0.86
CA GLN A 76 -15.56 2.75 -1.30
C GLN A 76 -16.57 2.72 -2.45
N PHE A 77 -16.90 1.55 -2.97
CA PHE A 77 -18.01 1.35 -3.91
C PHE A 77 -19.26 0.82 -3.22
N ASP A 78 -19.10 -0.04 -2.22
CA ASP A 78 -20.24 -0.63 -1.50
C ASP A 78 -20.90 0.37 -0.53
N VAL A 79 -20.12 1.03 0.32
CA VAL A 79 -20.64 1.95 1.35
C VAL A 79 -21.35 3.19 0.78
N PRO A 80 -20.86 3.88 -0.26
CA PRO A 80 -21.59 4.99 -0.86
C PRO A 80 -22.99 4.60 -1.32
N VAL A 81 -23.13 3.46 -1.98
CA VAL A 81 -24.43 2.97 -2.45
C VAL A 81 -25.33 2.62 -1.26
N ARG A 82 -24.86 1.81 -0.31
CA ARG A 82 -25.69 1.29 0.78
C ARG A 82 -26.08 2.33 1.83
N TYR A 83 -25.16 3.24 2.15
CA TYR A 83 -25.31 4.09 3.33
C TYR A 83 -25.33 5.59 3.02
N LEU A 84 -24.70 6.03 1.94
CA LEU A 84 -24.60 7.45 1.62
C LEU A 84 -25.58 7.87 0.51
N ARG A 85 -26.14 6.91 -0.26
CA ARG A 85 -26.95 7.14 -1.46
C ARG A 85 -26.22 7.96 -2.51
N GLU A 86 -24.95 7.65 -2.70
CA GLU A 86 -24.07 8.27 -3.69
C GLU A 86 -23.63 7.25 -4.73
N ASP A 87 -23.47 7.68 -5.98
CA ASP A 87 -22.84 6.90 -7.03
C ASP A 87 -21.31 6.96 -6.88
N PRO A 88 -20.63 5.84 -6.55
CA PRO A 88 -19.19 5.83 -6.36
C PRO A 88 -18.41 6.10 -7.66
N TRP A 89 -18.93 5.76 -8.82
CA TRP A 89 -18.29 6.07 -10.09
C TRP A 89 -18.40 7.57 -10.44
N GLU A 90 -19.51 8.21 -10.10
CA GLU A 90 -19.65 9.67 -10.21
C GLU A 90 -18.64 10.38 -9.28
N ARG A 91 -18.47 9.90 -8.05
CA ARG A 91 -17.44 10.38 -7.11
C ARG A 91 -16.06 10.31 -7.76
N VAL A 92 -15.67 9.15 -8.29
CA VAL A 92 -14.36 8.94 -8.94
C VAL A 92 -14.16 9.94 -10.09
N ARG A 93 -15.17 10.09 -10.97
CA ARG A 93 -15.07 11.03 -12.10
C ARG A 93 -14.91 12.48 -11.64
N LYS A 94 -15.69 12.92 -10.65
CA LYS A 94 -15.59 14.28 -10.10
C LYS A 94 -14.20 14.56 -9.51
N VAL A 95 -13.64 13.62 -8.78
CA VAL A 95 -12.30 13.77 -8.19
C VAL A 95 -11.23 13.85 -9.26
N HIS A 96 -11.25 12.97 -10.27
CA HIS A 96 -10.28 13.01 -11.36
C HIS A 96 -10.42 14.27 -12.24
N GLU A 97 -11.64 14.76 -12.45
CA GLU A 97 -11.90 16.00 -13.18
C GLU A 97 -11.34 17.24 -12.45
N ALA A 98 -11.52 17.28 -11.12
CA ALA A 98 -11.03 18.38 -10.28
C ALA A 98 -9.52 18.37 -10.08
N ALA A 99 -8.89 17.20 -10.09
CA ALA A 99 -7.43 17.06 -9.88
C ALA A 99 -6.78 16.14 -10.95
N PRO A 100 -6.78 16.55 -12.24
CA PRO A 100 -6.37 15.69 -13.36
C PRO A 100 -4.89 15.33 -13.37
N ASN A 101 -4.05 16.06 -12.66
CA ASN A 101 -2.59 15.84 -12.61
C ASN A 101 -2.17 14.97 -11.43
N THR A 102 -3.10 14.63 -10.54
CA THR A 102 -2.80 13.81 -9.35
C THR A 102 -2.83 12.33 -9.72
N LYS A 103 -1.81 11.61 -9.30
CA LYS A 103 -1.76 10.15 -9.43
C LYS A 103 -2.62 9.49 -8.34
N PHE A 104 -3.90 9.35 -8.62
CA PHE A 104 -4.78 8.58 -7.76
C PHE A 104 -4.55 7.08 -7.95
N ARG A 105 -4.49 6.36 -6.82
CA ARG A 105 -4.35 4.91 -6.81
C ARG A 105 -5.61 4.20 -6.32
N SER A 106 -5.80 3.00 -6.81
CA SER A 106 -6.85 2.07 -6.39
C SER A 106 -6.24 0.78 -5.88
N MET A 107 -6.88 0.19 -4.87
CA MET A 107 -6.55 -1.14 -4.37
C MET A 107 -7.69 -2.10 -4.66
N VAL A 108 -7.37 -3.30 -5.16
CA VAL A 108 -8.36 -4.34 -5.50
C VAL A 108 -8.15 -5.55 -4.59
N ARG A 109 -9.23 -6.20 -4.17
CA ARG A 109 -9.19 -7.50 -3.46
C ARG A 109 -9.41 -8.69 -4.40
N SER A 110 -9.24 -8.47 -5.70
CA SER A 110 -9.45 -9.46 -6.75
C SER A 110 -10.81 -10.17 -6.63
N ARG A 111 -10.88 -11.48 -6.48
CA ARG A 111 -12.16 -12.22 -6.45
C ARG A 111 -13.14 -11.80 -5.35
N ASN A 112 -12.67 -11.17 -4.28
CA ASN A 112 -13.52 -10.61 -3.22
C ASN A 112 -13.85 -9.13 -3.42
N LEU A 113 -14.11 -8.72 -4.62
CA LEU A 113 -14.14 -7.35 -5.09
C LEU A 113 -15.03 -6.41 -4.23
N ALA A 114 -16.33 -6.44 -4.40
CA ALA A 114 -17.26 -5.52 -3.73
C ALA A 114 -18.05 -6.15 -2.59
N SER A 115 -17.86 -7.44 -2.36
CA SER A 115 -18.49 -8.23 -1.30
C SER A 115 -17.43 -9.09 -0.62
N PHE A 116 -17.83 -9.98 0.27
CA PHE A 116 -16.95 -11.01 0.83
C PHE A 116 -17.09 -12.36 0.11
N ASP A 117 -17.94 -12.43 -0.92
CA ASP A 117 -18.09 -13.58 -1.78
C ASP A 117 -17.13 -13.52 -2.97
N PHE A 118 -16.80 -14.67 -3.54
CA PHE A 118 -16.01 -14.72 -4.76
C PHE A 118 -16.87 -14.33 -5.96
N LEU A 119 -16.34 -13.43 -6.76
CA LEU A 119 -16.93 -13.03 -8.03
C LEU A 119 -16.26 -13.77 -9.20
N PRO A 120 -16.96 -13.98 -10.31
CA PRO A 120 -16.37 -14.53 -11.53
C PRO A 120 -15.26 -13.65 -12.10
N ASP A 121 -14.29 -14.26 -12.77
CA ASP A 121 -13.10 -13.56 -13.28
C ASP A 121 -13.46 -12.47 -14.32
N ASP A 122 -14.47 -12.65 -15.13
CA ASP A 122 -14.96 -11.66 -16.10
C ASP A 122 -15.49 -10.38 -15.41
N VAL A 123 -16.08 -10.51 -14.22
CA VAL A 123 -16.50 -9.36 -13.40
C VAL A 123 -15.28 -8.62 -12.85
N ILE A 124 -14.24 -9.36 -12.43
CA ILE A 124 -12.98 -8.74 -11.95
C ILE A 124 -12.30 -7.98 -13.09
N HIS A 125 -12.22 -8.60 -14.27
CA HIS A 125 -11.64 -7.96 -15.46
C HIS A 125 -12.40 -6.68 -15.83
N ALA A 126 -13.72 -6.75 -15.93
CA ALA A 126 -14.55 -5.58 -16.20
C ALA A 126 -14.37 -4.47 -15.16
N TRP A 127 -14.12 -4.82 -13.89
CA TRP A 127 -13.86 -3.86 -12.84
C TRP A 127 -12.51 -3.15 -13.04
N VAL A 128 -11.44 -3.86 -13.30
CA VAL A 128 -10.11 -3.29 -13.55
C VAL A 128 -10.15 -2.38 -14.77
N GLU A 129 -10.79 -2.81 -15.86
CA GLU A 129 -11.02 -1.99 -17.05
C GLU A 129 -11.79 -0.70 -16.72
N ARG A 130 -12.83 -0.78 -15.86
CA ARG A 130 -13.60 0.40 -15.44
C ARG A 130 -12.79 1.34 -14.56
N LEU A 131 -11.95 0.83 -13.67
CA LEU A 131 -11.01 1.66 -12.90
C LEU A 131 -10.10 2.46 -13.85
N TYR A 132 -9.46 1.76 -14.78
CA TYR A 132 -8.56 2.40 -15.74
C TYR A 132 -9.31 3.43 -16.64
N ALA A 133 -10.48 3.07 -17.14
CA ALA A 133 -11.30 3.94 -17.96
C ALA A 133 -11.82 5.19 -17.24
N ASN A 134 -11.94 5.14 -15.90
CA ASN A 134 -12.34 6.28 -15.06
C ASN A 134 -11.15 7.04 -14.45
N GLY A 135 -9.93 6.84 -14.94
CA GLY A 135 -8.80 7.70 -14.64
C GLY A 135 -7.71 7.09 -13.77
N PHE A 136 -7.91 5.93 -13.16
CA PHE A 136 -6.85 5.31 -12.36
C PHE A 136 -5.68 4.87 -13.24
N ARG A 137 -4.48 5.29 -12.85
CA ARG A 137 -3.21 4.93 -13.51
C ARG A 137 -2.26 4.19 -12.58
N VAL A 138 -2.65 4.01 -11.33
CA VAL A 138 -1.93 3.21 -10.33
C VAL A 138 -2.94 2.24 -9.73
N ILE A 139 -2.79 0.96 -9.99
CA ILE A 139 -3.73 -0.08 -9.58
C ILE A 139 -2.96 -1.20 -8.87
N GLY A 140 -3.36 -1.48 -7.64
CA GLY A 140 -2.75 -2.55 -6.86
C GLY A 140 -3.73 -3.62 -6.44
N ALA A 141 -3.19 -4.75 -6.03
CA ALA A 141 -3.98 -5.84 -5.51
C ALA A 141 -3.37 -6.44 -4.24
N PHE A 142 -4.22 -6.96 -3.36
CA PHE A 142 -3.80 -7.68 -2.18
C PHE A 142 -4.69 -8.90 -1.91
N ASP A 143 -4.09 -9.87 -1.24
CA ASP A 143 -4.78 -10.98 -0.61
C ASP A 143 -4.34 -11.07 0.86
N GLY A 144 -5.30 -11.32 1.77
CA GLY A 144 -5.03 -11.37 3.20
C GLY A 144 -4.16 -12.56 3.64
N LEU A 145 -4.08 -13.61 2.82
CA LEU A 145 -3.29 -14.82 3.04
C LEU A 145 -2.05 -14.89 2.14
N ASN A 146 -1.77 -13.83 1.38
CA ASN A 146 -0.71 -13.80 0.36
C ASN A 146 -0.88 -14.88 -0.72
N ASP A 147 -2.13 -15.14 -1.12
CA ASP A 147 -2.42 -16.00 -2.26
C ASP A 147 -2.21 -15.22 -3.56
N ILE A 148 -1.07 -15.46 -4.21
CA ILE A 148 -0.70 -14.78 -5.45
C ILE A 148 -1.62 -15.21 -6.61
N ASP A 149 -2.15 -16.44 -6.60
CA ASP A 149 -3.14 -16.90 -7.61
C ASP A 149 -4.38 -16.02 -7.61
N ASN A 150 -4.78 -15.52 -6.43
CA ASN A 150 -5.95 -14.65 -6.32
C ASN A 150 -5.73 -13.26 -6.93
N ILE A 151 -4.50 -12.74 -6.95
CA ILE A 151 -4.22 -11.34 -7.34
C ILE A 151 -3.50 -11.18 -8.68
N ALA A 152 -2.87 -12.25 -9.20
CA ALA A 152 -2.01 -12.16 -10.37
C ALA A 152 -2.74 -11.63 -11.61
N ASP A 153 -3.89 -12.20 -11.95
CA ASP A 153 -4.65 -11.80 -13.16
C ASP A 153 -5.07 -10.32 -13.10
N THR A 154 -5.44 -9.83 -11.92
CA THR A 154 -5.76 -8.41 -11.69
C THR A 154 -4.58 -7.50 -12.03
N LEU A 155 -3.38 -7.85 -11.55
CA LEU A 155 -2.16 -7.07 -11.75
C LEU A 155 -1.69 -7.12 -13.21
N ILE A 156 -1.73 -8.30 -13.82
CA ILE A 156 -1.37 -8.50 -15.22
C ILE A 156 -2.27 -7.65 -16.12
N LEU A 157 -3.58 -7.74 -15.93
CA LEU A 157 -4.55 -6.96 -16.72
C LEU A 157 -4.36 -5.45 -16.50
N ALA A 158 -4.15 -5.00 -15.26
CA ALA A 158 -3.91 -3.59 -14.99
C ALA A 158 -2.66 -3.08 -15.72
N LYS A 159 -1.59 -3.88 -15.74
CA LYS A 159 -0.35 -3.56 -16.47
C LYS A 159 -0.55 -3.56 -17.98
N GLU A 160 -1.27 -4.54 -18.54
CA GLU A 160 -1.62 -4.59 -19.97
C GLU A 160 -2.42 -3.36 -20.42
N LEU A 161 -3.27 -2.81 -19.55
CA LEU A 161 -3.99 -1.56 -19.80
C LEU A 161 -3.09 -0.32 -19.74
N GLY A 162 -1.86 -0.44 -19.23
CA GLY A 162 -0.89 0.65 -19.08
C GLY A 162 -0.93 1.36 -17.72
N ALA A 163 -1.48 0.73 -16.70
CA ALA A 163 -1.36 1.23 -15.34
C ALA A 163 -0.01 0.86 -14.70
N GLU A 164 0.50 1.73 -13.84
CA GLU A 164 1.53 1.37 -12.85
C GLU A 164 0.89 0.40 -11.83
N THR A 165 1.58 -0.70 -11.53
CA THR A 165 1.02 -1.75 -10.69
C THR A 165 1.79 -1.92 -9.38
N TYR A 166 1.06 -2.24 -8.30
CA TYR A 166 1.68 -2.61 -7.03
C TYR A 166 1.03 -3.85 -6.44
N GLY A 167 1.88 -4.79 -6.02
CA GLY A 167 1.43 -6.00 -5.32
C GLY A 167 1.69 -5.90 -3.82
N CYS A 168 0.73 -6.37 -3.02
CA CYS A 168 0.83 -6.29 -1.57
C CYS A 168 1.25 -7.63 -0.97
N LEU A 169 2.17 -7.56 -0.02
CA LEU A 169 2.50 -8.62 0.92
C LEU A 169 1.82 -8.30 2.26
N SER A 170 0.77 -9.03 2.60
CA SER A 170 0.02 -8.84 3.83
C SER A 170 0.83 -9.34 5.03
N TYR A 171 1.18 -8.42 5.94
CA TYR A 171 1.95 -8.77 7.12
C TYR A 171 1.07 -9.36 8.21
N CYS A 172 1.51 -10.46 8.78
CA CYS A 172 0.84 -11.15 9.87
C CYS A 172 1.86 -11.78 10.83
N LEU A 173 1.45 -11.98 12.07
CA LEU A 173 2.23 -12.68 13.11
C LEU A 173 1.66 -14.09 13.30
N SER A 174 2.41 -15.10 12.92
CA SER A 174 2.13 -16.50 13.22
C SER A 174 3.39 -17.35 13.02
N PRO A 175 3.40 -18.62 13.46
CA PRO A 175 4.57 -19.48 13.27
C PRO A 175 4.96 -19.74 11.81
N VAL A 176 4.03 -19.53 10.85
CA VAL A 176 4.29 -19.71 9.41
C VAL A 176 4.73 -18.44 8.70
N HIS A 177 4.52 -17.25 9.29
CA HIS A 177 4.88 -15.96 8.68
C HIS A 177 6.36 -15.61 9.00
N THR A 178 7.26 -16.43 8.46
CA THR A 178 8.72 -16.28 8.56
C THR A 178 9.26 -15.33 7.50
N ASP A 179 10.53 -14.90 7.62
CA ASP A 179 11.20 -14.13 6.55
C ASP A 179 11.23 -14.91 5.25
N GLN A 180 11.44 -16.24 5.31
CA GLN A 180 11.43 -17.05 4.10
C GLN A 180 10.09 -17.05 3.37
N LEU A 181 8.97 -17.07 4.09
CA LEU A 181 7.64 -16.93 3.45
C LEU A 181 7.55 -15.62 2.66
N TYR A 182 8.01 -14.51 3.23
CA TYR A 182 7.96 -13.21 2.56
C TYR A 182 8.92 -13.12 1.37
N ILE A 183 10.10 -13.77 1.45
CA ILE A 183 11.01 -13.94 0.32
C ILE A 183 10.30 -14.68 -0.82
N ASP A 184 9.76 -15.86 -0.54
CA ASP A 184 9.11 -16.72 -1.52
C ASP A 184 7.92 -16.00 -2.19
N LYS A 185 7.10 -15.33 -1.39
CA LYS A 185 5.92 -14.59 -1.89
C LYS A 185 6.29 -13.32 -2.66
N ALA A 186 7.35 -12.64 -2.29
CA ALA A 186 7.86 -11.50 -3.04
C ALA A 186 8.39 -11.93 -4.42
N GLN A 187 9.17 -13.03 -4.47
CA GLN A 187 9.67 -13.61 -5.71
C GLN A 187 8.53 -14.07 -6.62
N GLU A 188 7.60 -14.87 -6.07
CA GLU A 188 6.42 -15.36 -6.80
C GLU A 188 5.62 -14.20 -7.41
N LEU A 189 5.39 -13.13 -6.65
CA LEU A 189 4.64 -11.97 -7.09
C LEU A 189 5.35 -11.26 -8.27
N VAL A 190 6.66 -11.00 -8.14
CA VAL A 190 7.44 -10.33 -9.19
C VAL A 190 7.52 -11.21 -10.44
N GLU A 191 7.86 -12.48 -10.31
CA GLU A 191 8.02 -13.40 -11.45
C GLU A 191 6.72 -13.58 -12.25
N ARG A 192 5.58 -13.59 -11.57
CA ARG A 192 4.29 -13.84 -12.21
C ARG A 192 3.62 -12.61 -12.78
N THR A 193 3.86 -11.44 -12.21
CA THR A 193 3.05 -10.25 -12.52
C THR A 193 3.88 -9.07 -13.04
N ASP A 194 5.20 -9.14 -12.91
CA ASP A 194 6.10 -8.05 -13.29
C ASP A 194 5.63 -6.67 -12.74
N VAL A 195 5.21 -6.65 -11.47
CA VAL A 195 4.71 -5.43 -10.81
C VAL A 195 5.77 -4.33 -10.77
N ASP A 196 5.32 -3.08 -10.78
CA ASP A 196 6.18 -1.91 -10.76
C ASP A 196 6.62 -1.53 -9.34
N ARG A 197 5.98 -2.06 -8.30
CA ARG A 197 6.36 -1.90 -6.88
C ARG A 197 5.74 -2.96 -5.98
N ILE A 198 6.34 -3.16 -4.82
CA ILE A 198 5.84 -4.05 -3.76
C ILE A 198 5.44 -3.20 -2.55
N MET A 199 4.30 -3.53 -1.93
CA MET A 199 3.87 -2.94 -0.67
C MET A 199 3.90 -3.99 0.44
N LEU A 200 4.70 -3.76 1.49
CA LEU A 200 4.53 -4.47 2.75
C LEU A 200 3.37 -3.86 3.52
N LYS A 201 2.26 -4.60 3.60
CA LYS A 201 0.98 -4.12 4.14
C LYS A 201 0.71 -4.66 5.54
N ASP A 202 0.89 -3.83 6.55
CA ASP A 202 0.60 -4.14 7.96
C ASP A 202 -0.72 -3.50 8.41
N ALA A 203 -1.82 -4.11 8.03
CA ALA A 203 -3.15 -3.66 8.44
C ALA A 203 -3.44 -3.89 9.94
N GLY A 204 -2.65 -4.72 10.61
CA GLY A 204 -2.75 -5.00 12.04
C GLY A 204 -1.97 -4.03 12.93
N GLY A 205 -1.10 -3.20 12.35
CA GLY A 205 -0.18 -2.34 13.14
C GLY A 205 0.80 -3.14 14.00
N LEU A 206 1.23 -4.31 13.51
CA LEU A 206 2.01 -5.29 14.25
C LEU A 206 3.53 -5.19 13.99
N LEU A 207 3.92 -4.44 12.97
CA LEU A 207 5.34 -4.22 12.65
C LEU A 207 6.03 -3.45 13.77
N THR A 208 7.13 -4.00 14.22
CA THR A 208 8.02 -3.38 15.20
C THR A 208 9.33 -2.98 14.54
N PRO A 209 10.08 -2.00 15.10
CA PRO A 209 11.42 -1.68 14.63
C PRO A 209 12.34 -2.89 14.51
N ASP A 210 12.34 -3.78 15.52
CA ASP A 210 13.16 -4.98 15.49
C ASP A 210 12.77 -5.94 14.37
N ARG A 211 11.48 -6.07 14.09
CA ARG A 211 11.00 -6.90 12.99
C ARG A 211 11.41 -6.35 11.63
N MET A 212 11.45 -5.02 11.49
CA MET A 212 11.90 -4.37 10.25
C MET A 212 13.34 -4.72 9.90
N LYS A 213 14.22 -4.85 10.90
CA LYS A 213 15.65 -5.16 10.70
C LYS A 213 15.91 -6.50 9.99
N THR A 214 14.99 -7.44 10.09
CA THR A 214 15.10 -8.74 9.39
C THR A 214 14.24 -8.80 8.15
N LEU A 215 13.02 -8.29 8.24
CA LEU A 215 12.02 -8.43 7.18
C LEU A 215 12.34 -7.58 5.94
N ILE A 216 12.75 -6.32 6.11
CA ILE A 216 13.06 -5.45 4.96
C ILE A 216 14.27 -5.98 4.17
N PRO A 217 15.41 -6.33 4.80
CA PRO A 217 16.51 -6.97 4.09
C PRO A 217 16.11 -8.30 3.41
N ALA A 218 15.25 -9.10 4.06
CA ALA A 218 14.74 -10.35 3.49
C ALA A 218 13.95 -10.09 2.20
N ILE A 219 12.98 -9.17 2.21
CA ILE A 219 12.22 -8.79 1.02
C ILE A 219 13.16 -8.22 -0.06
N ARG A 220 14.09 -7.34 0.32
CA ARG A 220 15.07 -6.77 -0.62
C ARG A 220 15.94 -7.84 -1.29
N SER A 221 16.32 -8.88 -0.57
CA SER A 221 17.09 -9.99 -1.16
C SER A 221 16.32 -10.72 -2.27
N ALA A 222 14.99 -10.69 -2.20
CA ALA A 222 14.09 -11.31 -3.18
C ALA A 222 13.84 -10.43 -4.42
N ILE A 223 13.64 -9.12 -4.21
CA ILE A 223 13.19 -8.20 -5.25
C ILE A 223 14.31 -7.31 -5.83
N GLY A 224 15.47 -7.31 -5.20
CA GLY A 224 16.57 -6.39 -5.55
C GLY A 224 16.34 -4.97 -5.03
N ASN A 225 17.22 -4.05 -5.47
CA ASN A 225 17.20 -2.66 -5.02
C ASN A 225 16.49 -1.71 -5.99
N ASP A 226 16.23 -2.14 -7.21
CA ASP A 226 15.65 -1.29 -8.25
C ASP A 226 14.12 -1.27 -8.20
N LEU A 227 13.49 -2.35 -7.73
CA LEU A 227 12.04 -2.40 -7.57
C LEU A 227 11.62 -1.63 -6.31
N PRO A 228 10.78 -0.59 -6.44
CA PRO A 228 10.31 0.19 -5.29
C PRO A 228 9.60 -0.66 -4.23
N LEU A 229 9.97 -0.45 -2.97
CA LEU A 229 9.35 -1.07 -1.80
C LEU A 229 8.63 -0.02 -0.97
N GLU A 230 7.35 -0.23 -0.72
CA GLU A 230 6.51 0.63 0.13
C GLU A 230 6.22 -0.05 1.46
N VAL A 231 6.04 0.73 2.51
CA VAL A 231 5.52 0.24 3.80
C VAL A 231 4.26 0.98 4.18
N HIS A 232 3.22 0.20 4.48
CA HIS A 232 1.96 0.66 5.02
C HIS A 232 1.71 -0.02 6.37
N THR A 233 1.52 0.74 7.43
CA THR A 233 1.14 0.21 8.74
C THR A 233 0.09 1.07 9.42
N HIS A 234 -0.86 0.41 10.09
CA HIS A 234 -1.83 1.07 10.96
C HIS A 234 -1.20 1.36 12.33
N SER A 235 -1.55 2.50 12.94
CA SER A 235 -0.96 2.91 14.22
C SER A 235 -1.70 2.36 15.44
N LEU A 236 -2.20 1.12 15.38
CA LEU A 236 -2.97 0.51 16.47
C LEU A 236 -2.16 0.31 17.75
N THR A 237 -0.85 0.06 17.60
CA THR A 237 0.09 -0.09 18.73
C THR A 237 0.80 1.20 19.11
N GLY A 238 0.63 2.28 18.33
CA GLY A 238 1.36 3.53 18.51
C GLY A 238 2.81 3.50 18.00
N LEU A 239 3.26 2.40 17.39
CA LEU A 239 4.64 2.21 16.95
C LEU A 239 4.91 2.68 15.51
N SER A 240 3.89 2.99 14.72
CA SER A 240 4.06 3.29 13.29
C SER A 240 5.04 4.44 13.00
N PRO A 241 5.10 5.56 13.76
CA PRO A 241 6.09 6.59 13.48
C PRO A 241 7.52 6.07 13.59
N LEU A 242 7.80 5.27 14.62
CA LEU A 242 9.11 4.67 14.82
C LEU A 242 9.40 3.60 13.75
N THR A 243 8.42 2.77 13.43
CA THR A 243 8.52 1.77 12.35
C THR A 243 8.85 2.43 11.01
N TYR A 244 8.25 3.58 10.69
CA TYR A 244 8.54 4.32 9.45
C TYR A 244 9.94 4.93 9.41
N ILE A 245 10.47 5.42 10.55
CA ILE A 245 11.86 5.88 10.62
C ILE A 245 12.80 4.72 10.28
N TYR A 246 12.62 3.56 10.90
CA TYR A 246 13.42 2.37 10.59
C TYR A 246 13.22 1.87 9.16
N ALA A 247 12.00 1.93 8.61
CA ALA A 247 11.75 1.60 7.22
C ALA A 247 12.56 2.47 6.26
N ALA A 248 12.59 3.78 6.51
CA ALA A 248 13.36 4.75 5.74
C ALA A 248 14.87 4.45 5.81
N GLU A 249 15.39 4.23 7.01
CA GLU A 249 16.80 3.87 7.23
C GLU A 249 17.19 2.56 6.54
N LEU A 250 16.30 1.55 6.51
CA LEU A 250 16.51 0.27 5.87
C LEU A 250 16.30 0.27 4.35
N GLY A 251 16.07 1.43 3.76
CA GLY A 251 16.02 1.56 2.31
C GLY A 251 14.66 1.29 1.68
N VAL A 252 13.56 1.48 2.41
CA VAL A 252 12.21 1.56 1.84
C VAL A 252 12.07 2.83 1.01
N ASP A 253 11.36 2.78 -0.11
CA ASP A 253 11.24 3.89 -1.05
C ASP A 253 10.07 4.81 -0.74
N SER A 254 8.97 4.26 -0.21
CA SER A 254 7.78 5.02 0.12
C SER A 254 7.15 4.57 1.43
N ILE A 255 6.57 5.51 2.15
CA ILE A 255 5.76 5.26 3.35
C ILE A 255 4.37 5.85 3.19
N HIS A 256 3.41 5.28 3.90
CA HIS A 256 2.02 5.69 3.84
C HIS A 256 1.65 6.54 5.05
N THR A 257 0.92 7.62 4.81
CA THR A 257 0.44 8.51 5.86
C THR A 257 -1.01 8.91 5.62
N SER A 258 -1.60 9.58 6.59
CA SER A 258 -2.88 10.25 6.45
C SER A 258 -2.85 11.57 7.19
N ILE A 259 -3.70 12.51 6.78
CA ILE A 259 -3.94 13.71 7.55
C ILE A 259 -4.56 13.30 8.88
N ALA A 260 -3.95 13.72 9.98
CA ALA A 260 -4.50 13.49 11.30
C ALA A 260 -5.71 14.40 11.54
N PRO A 261 -6.75 13.91 12.25
CA PRO A 261 -7.87 14.74 12.66
C PRO A 261 -7.48 15.79 13.70
#